data_396f7845abdbc70e752eb7fe0654ed4d
#
_entry.id   396f7845abdbc70e752eb7fe0654ed4d
#
_cell.length_a   1.000
_cell.length_b   1.000
_cell.length_c   1.000
_cell.angle_alpha   90.00
_cell.angle_beta   90.00
_cell.angle_gamma   90.00
#
_symmetry.space_group_name_H-M   'P 1'
#
loop_
_entity.id
_entity.type
_entity.pdbx_description
1 polymer ?
#
loop_
_entity_poly.entity_id
_entity_poly.type
_entity_poly.pdbx_seq_one_letter_code
_entity_poly.pdbx_strand_id
1 'polypeptide(L)'
;MQPQLFTWPLLRNKQILLLLFVVFIIAFTQSCTTPKNATYFNKLVRDTVIQTNLIKFPELIIQKNDLLGISVSSLNTELDEKFNKTGMIKSGFQFGDGFLVNENGSINIHFLGFVQVEGLTRNQLREKLEKDLTPYLKEPIVTIQFLNKKVTVMGEVKAPQVVFLTEEYTPLIDVLVKCGDLGKDAFVNDIMVIRDSINLKQVKHINLEDHSLLCSPWYYVKPNDVVYVKSDISRTYKEERLRSAQTLISLGVSVFSLIIIILNSIIK
;
A
#
# COMPACT_ATOMS: atom_id res chain seq x y z
N MET A 1 -56.44 -72.10 5.60
CA MET A 1 -55.54 -71.31 4.69
C MET A 1 -55.57 -69.88 5.16
N GLN A 2 -54.54 -69.45 5.90
CA GLN A 2 -54.37 -68.04 6.29
C GLN A 2 -53.44 -67.36 5.30
N PRO A 3 -53.73 -66.11 4.83
CA PRO A 3 -52.83 -65.37 4.01
C PRO A 3 -51.73 -64.75 4.87
N GLN A 4 -50.53 -65.09 4.57
CA GLN A 4 -49.32 -64.42 5.12
C GLN A 4 -49.29 -62.98 4.66
N LEU A 5 -49.46 -62.01 5.55
CA LEU A 5 -49.23 -60.61 5.33
C LEU A 5 -47.75 -60.36 5.19
N PHE A 6 -47.33 -60.10 4.01
CA PHE A 6 -45.98 -59.70 3.62
C PHE A 6 -45.73 -58.27 4.13
N THR A 7 -45.19 -58.12 5.31
CA THR A 7 -44.78 -56.82 5.82
C THR A 7 -43.41 -56.45 5.28
N TRP A 8 -43.41 -55.49 4.34
CA TRP A 8 -42.18 -54.98 3.75
C TRP A 8 -41.31 -54.25 4.83
N PRO A 9 -39.98 -54.32 4.71
CA PRO A 9 -39.02 -53.71 5.67
C PRO A 9 -38.81 -52.20 5.43
N LEU A 10 -39.88 -51.43 5.20
CA LEU A 10 -39.83 -50.00 4.92
C LEU A 10 -39.48 -49.14 6.17
N LEU A 11 -39.72 -49.67 7.34
CA LEU A 11 -39.46 -48.95 8.61
C LEU A 11 -37.95 -48.94 8.98
N ARG A 12 -37.16 -49.86 8.52
CA ARG A 12 -35.69 -49.91 8.71
C ARG A 12 -34.95 -48.94 7.82
N ASN A 13 -35.58 -48.50 6.73
CA ASN A 13 -35.01 -47.54 5.79
C ASN A 13 -35.08 -46.09 6.27
N LYS A 14 -36.03 -45.69 7.12
CA LYS A 14 -36.10 -44.32 7.66
C LYS A 14 -34.88 -43.97 8.55
N GLN A 15 -34.45 -44.90 9.36
CA GLN A 15 -33.25 -44.70 10.21
C GLN A 15 -31.99 -44.67 9.38
N ILE A 16 -31.87 -45.51 8.34
CA ILE A 16 -30.74 -45.52 7.42
C ILE A 16 -30.74 -44.24 6.58
N LEU A 17 -31.87 -43.74 6.13
CA LEU A 17 -31.99 -42.49 5.38
C LEU A 17 -31.61 -41.28 6.21
N LEU A 18 -32.04 -41.27 7.50
CA LEU A 18 -31.70 -40.23 8.45
C LEU A 18 -30.20 -40.27 8.80
N LEU A 19 -29.60 -41.44 8.92
CA LEU A 19 -28.17 -41.63 9.17
C LEU A 19 -27.32 -41.20 7.95
N LEU A 20 -27.73 -41.53 6.75
CA LEU A 20 -27.12 -41.04 5.51
C LEU A 20 -27.21 -39.52 5.36
N PHE A 21 -28.33 -38.91 5.76
CA PHE A 21 -28.52 -37.47 5.76
C PHE A 21 -27.61 -36.75 6.76
N VAL A 22 -27.45 -37.30 7.96
CA VAL A 22 -26.54 -36.78 8.98
C VAL A 22 -25.07 -36.91 8.53
N VAL A 23 -24.68 -38.04 7.95
CA VAL A 23 -23.33 -38.24 7.39
C VAL A 23 -23.08 -37.26 6.23
N PHE A 24 -24.08 -37.03 5.39
CA PHE A 24 -24.01 -36.05 4.30
C PHE A 24 -23.80 -34.63 4.83
N ILE A 25 -24.55 -34.20 5.88
CA ILE A 25 -24.36 -32.89 6.50
C ILE A 25 -22.96 -32.75 7.10
N ILE A 26 -22.46 -33.79 7.79
CA ILE A 26 -21.11 -33.79 8.41
C ILE A 26 -20.02 -33.71 7.34
N ALA A 27 -20.19 -34.34 6.18
CA ALA A 27 -19.24 -34.28 5.07
C ALA A 27 -19.12 -32.88 4.44
N PHE A 28 -20.16 -32.04 4.53
CA PHE A 28 -20.18 -30.67 3.98
C PHE A 28 -19.68 -29.60 4.95
N THR A 29 -19.50 -29.89 6.23
CA THR A 29 -19.02 -28.89 7.21
C THR A 29 -17.50 -28.70 7.23
N GLN A 30 -16.75 -29.42 6.42
CA GLN A 30 -15.27 -29.45 6.43
C GLN A 30 -14.58 -28.44 5.49
N SER A 31 -15.28 -27.46 4.92
CA SER A 31 -14.69 -26.49 4.00
C SER A 31 -14.31 -25.17 4.67
N CYS A 32 -13.42 -25.21 5.67
CA CYS A 32 -12.71 -24.01 6.12
C CYS A 32 -11.34 -23.96 5.44
N THR A 33 -11.26 -23.34 4.27
CA THR A 33 -9.97 -22.87 3.74
C THR A 33 -9.63 -21.55 4.44
N THR A 34 -8.68 -21.60 5.37
CA THR A 34 -8.08 -20.39 5.94
C THR A 34 -7.47 -19.56 4.81
N PRO A 35 -7.86 -18.28 4.66
CA PRO A 35 -7.22 -17.41 3.69
C PRO A 35 -5.74 -17.30 4.07
N LYS A 36 -4.86 -17.57 3.12
CA LYS A 36 -3.43 -17.35 3.28
C LYS A 36 -3.23 -15.83 3.26
N ASN A 37 -3.12 -15.22 4.44
CA ASN A 37 -2.80 -13.81 4.55
C ASN A 37 -1.48 -13.52 3.84
N ALA A 38 -1.40 -12.40 3.14
CA ALA A 38 -0.15 -11.89 2.59
C ALA A 38 0.83 -11.71 3.76
N THR A 39 1.93 -12.45 3.76
CA THR A 39 2.91 -12.43 4.84
C THR A 39 4.18 -11.78 4.31
N TYR A 40 4.50 -10.59 4.83
CA TYR A 40 5.77 -9.94 4.55
C TYR A 40 6.89 -10.73 5.22
N PHE A 41 8.06 -10.80 4.55
CA PHE A 41 9.28 -11.38 5.12
C PHE A 41 9.10 -12.78 5.71
N ASN A 42 8.24 -13.61 5.13
CA ASN A 42 7.93 -14.95 5.65
C ASN A 42 9.15 -15.88 5.73
N LYS A 43 10.25 -15.53 5.06
CA LYS A 43 11.53 -16.25 5.11
C LYS A 43 12.39 -15.87 6.32
N LEU A 44 12.04 -14.84 7.08
CA LEU A 44 12.68 -14.47 8.33
C LEU A 44 12.06 -15.28 9.48
N VAL A 45 12.59 -16.47 9.75
CA VAL A 45 12.03 -17.41 10.74
C VAL A 45 12.60 -17.18 12.14
N ARG A 46 13.72 -16.46 12.29
CA ARG A 46 14.43 -16.24 13.56
C ARG A 46 14.96 -14.82 13.65
N ASP A 47 15.29 -14.40 14.87
CA ASP A 47 16.01 -13.17 15.13
C ASP A 47 17.29 -13.12 14.28
N THR A 48 17.40 -12.11 13.45
CA THR A 48 18.49 -11.99 12.48
C THR A 48 18.97 -10.55 12.43
N VAL A 49 20.28 -10.36 12.45
CA VAL A 49 20.90 -9.06 12.20
C VAL A 49 21.27 -8.98 10.72
N ILE A 50 20.67 -8.02 10.01
CA ILE A 50 20.95 -7.79 8.60
C ILE A 50 21.90 -6.60 8.49
N GLN A 51 23.07 -6.80 7.89
CA GLN A 51 24.02 -5.73 7.63
C GLN A 51 23.57 -4.93 6.40
N THR A 52 23.21 -3.66 6.61
CA THR A 52 22.75 -2.75 5.55
C THR A 52 23.84 -1.77 5.08
N ASN A 53 25.11 -2.02 5.46
CA ASN A 53 26.24 -1.11 5.22
C ASN A 53 26.53 -0.76 3.76
N LEU A 54 25.84 -1.40 2.81
CA LEU A 54 26.02 -1.18 1.37
C LEU A 54 25.01 -0.19 0.77
N ILE A 55 24.01 0.23 1.53
CA ILE A 55 23.01 1.17 1.02
C ILE A 55 23.54 2.58 1.21
N LYS A 56 24.18 3.13 0.18
CA LYS A 56 24.39 4.57 0.10
C LYS A 56 23.02 5.20 -0.18
N PHE A 57 22.51 5.92 0.80
CA PHE A 57 21.30 6.72 0.60
C PHE A 57 21.63 7.86 -0.38
N PRO A 58 21.00 7.91 -1.56
CA PRO A 58 21.21 9.03 -2.46
C PRO A 58 20.55 10.26 -1.84
N GLU A 59 21.37 11.26 -1.46
CA GLU A 59 20.83 12.55 -1.05
C GLU A 59 19.96 13.14 -2.16
N LEU A 60 18.79 13.64 -1.78
CA LEU A 60 17.90 14.32 -2.72
C LEU A 60 18.50 15.68 -3.05
N ILE A 61 18.78 15.89 -4.34
CA ILE A 61 19.18 17.20 -4.87
C ILE A 61 17.95 17.97 -5.34
N ILE A 62 17.98 19.27 -5.13
CA ILE A 62 16.95 20.20 -5.54
C ILE A 62 16.98 20.36 -7.05
N GLN A 63 15.82 20.27 -7.68
CA GLN A 63 15.64 20.37 -9.12
C GLN A 63 14.67 21.50 -9.48
N LYS A 64 14.67 21.90 -10.75
CA LYS A 64 13.65 22.82 -11.29
C LYS A 64 12.25 22.27 -11.06
N ASN A 65 11.31 23.14 -10.82
CA ASN A 65 9.91 22.83 -10.46
C ASN A 65 9.72 22.13 -9.10
N ASP A 66 10.77 22.02 -8.27
CA ASP A 66 10.57 21.61 -6.87
C ASP A 66 9.88 22.74 -6.10
N LEU A 67 8.94 22.36 -5.25
CA LEU A 67 8.30 23.27 -4.31
C LEU A 67 8.92 23.05 -2.94
N LEU A 68 9.58 24.08 -2.41
CA LEU A 68 10.29 24.03 -1.13
C LEU A 68 9.50 24.80 -0.08
N GLY A 69 9.13 24.13 1.00
CA GLY A 69 8.69 24.77 2.22
C GLY A 69 9.93 25.21 3.01
N ILE A 70 10.12 26.51 3.15
CA ILE A 70 11.24 27.07 3.89
C ILE A 70 10.67 27.87 5.04
N SER A 71 11.10 27.54 6.26
CA SER A 71 10.73 28.25 7.47
C SER A 71 12.01 28.76 8.15
N VAL A 72 11.97 30.04 8.50
CA VAL A 72 13.05 30.74 9.19
C VAL A 72 12.59 31.06 10.61
N SER A 73 13.42 30.80 11.59
CA SER A 73 13.22 31.17 13.00
C SER A 73 14.46 31.81 13.53
N SER A 74 14.32 32.90 14.29
CA SER A 74 15.43 33.62 14.89
C SER A 74 15.04 34.19 16.27
N LEU A 75 15.89 35.02 16.86
CA LEU A 75 15.58 35.74 18.11
C LEU A 75 14.58 36.91 17.89
N ASN A 76 14.23 37.26 16.64
CA ASN A 76 13.31 38.33 16.29
C ASN A 76 12.10 37.80 15.54
N THR A 77 11.02 37.52 16.26
CA THR A 77 9.78 36.94 15.73
C THR A 77 9.06 37.81 14.68
N GLU A 78 9.17 39.17 14.79
CA GLU A 78 8.53 40.05 13.81
C GLU A 78 9.20 39.97 12.43
N LEU A 79 10.51 39.83 12.40
CA LEU A 79 11.25 39.62 11.15
C LEU A 79 11.04 38.22 10.60
N ASP A 80 10.98 37.20 11.47
CA ASP A 80 10.70 35.82 11.08
C ASP A 80 9.37 35.71 10.31
N GLU A 81 8.32 36.40 10.79
CA GLU A 81 7.04 36.43 10.11
C GLU A 81 7.12 37.06 8.70
N LYS A 82 7.93 38.09 8.54
CA LYS A 82 8.12 38.73 7.22
C LYS A 82 8.83 37.81 6.23
N PHE A 83 9.85 37.05 6.69
CA PHE A 83 10.52 36.06 5.87
C PHE A 83 9.60 34.89 5.51
N ASN A 84 8.80 34.42 6.46
CA ASN A 84 7.96 33.25 6.30
C ASN A 84 6.67 33.50 5.50
N LYS A 85 6.22 34.75 5.39
CA LYS A 85 4.97 35.12 4.69
C LYS A 85 5.17 35.69 3.29
N THR A 86 6.38 36.14 2.96
CA THR A 86 6.65 36.90 1.75
C THR A 86 7.41 36.06 0.73
N GLY A 87 6.88 35.97 -0.49
CA GLY A 87 7.51 35.24 -1.60
C GLY A 87 7.05 33.80 -1.78
N MET A 88 6.23 33.28 -0.88
CA MET A 88 5.64 31.96 -1.03
C MET A 88 4.53 31.97 -2.05
N ILE A 89 4.54 30.97 -2.92
CA ILE A 89 3.41 30.71 -3.83
C ILE A 89 2.34 30.00 -3.02
N LYS A 90 1.12 30.55 -3.04
CA LYS A 90 -0.06 29.86 -2.51
C LYS A 90 -0.28 28.60 -3.35
N SER A 91 0.19 27.51 -2.83
CA SER A 91 -0.03 26.21 -3.42
C SER A 91 -1.40 25.74 -2.95
N GLY A 92 -2.30 25.46 -3.87
CA GLY A 92 -3.56 24.77 -3.54
C GLY A 92 -3.34 23.33 -3.07
N PHE A 93 -2.12 22.96 -2.79
CA PHE A 93 -1.75 21.66 -2.27
C PHE A 93 -1.95 21.59 -0.75
N GLN A 94 -2.24 20.42 -0.26
CA GLN A 94 -2.53 20.07 1.13
C GLN A 94 -1.39 20.42 2.12
N PHE A 95 -0.21 20.84 1.65
CA PHE A 95 1.02 21.01 2.43
C PHE A 95 1.47 22.46 2.63
N GLY A 96 0.62 23.43 2.25
CA GLY A 96 0.89 24.84 2.50
C GLY A 96 1.65 25.57 1.39
N ASP A 97 2.00 26.79 1.68
CA ASP A 97 2.67 27.71 0.77
C ASP A 97 4.18 27.44 0.72
N GLY A 98 4.81 27.59 -0.43
CA GLY A 98 6.22 27.29 -0.62
C GLY A 98 6.90 28.12 -1.70
N PHE A 99 8.20 27.94 -1.83
CA PHE A 99 9.03 28.56 -2.85
C PHE A 99 9.21 27.61 -4.03
N LEU A 100 8.72 28.02 -5.20
CA LEU A 100 8.91 27.23 -6.43
C LEU A 100 10.29 27.50 -7.02
N VAL A 101 11.05 26.46 -7.29
CA VAL A 101 12.31 26.55 -8.04
C VAL A 101 11.97 26.82 -9.50
N ASN A 102 12.39 27.98 -9.99
CA ASN A 102 12.09 28.44 -11.34
C ASN A 102 12.97 27.75 -12.41
N GLU A 103 12.75 28.09 -13.67
CA GLU A 103 13.51 27.52 -14.82
C GLU A 103 15.01 27.82 -14.77
N ASN A 104 15.43 28.88 -14.05
CA ASN A 104 16.84 29.23 -13.84
C ASN A 104 17.45 28.48 -12.64
N GLY A 105 16.70 27.59 -11.96
CA GLY A 105 17.17 26.87 -10.79
C GLY A 105 17.23 27.72 -9.51
N SER A 106 16.51 28.83 -9.46
CA SER A 106 16.51 29.78 -8.34
C SER A 106 15.15 29.89 -7.67
N ILE A 107 15.14 30.26 -6.39
CA ILE A 107 13.95 30.68 -5.65
C ILE A 107 14.06 32.17 -5.32
N ASN A 108 12.92 32.85 -5.17
CA ASN A 108 12.90 34.26 -4.78
C ASN A 108 12.51 34.39 -3.31
N ILE A 109 13.49 34.76 -2.47
CA ILE A 109 13.30 34.96 -1.04
C ILE A 109 13.31 36.45 -0.72
N HIS A 110 12.35 36.91 0.07
CA HIS A 110 12.28 38.29 0.51
C HIS A 110 13.57 38.71 1.21
N PHE A 111 14.08 39.91 0.94
CA PHE A 111 15.37 40.47 1.34
C PHE A 111 16.60 39.89 0.65
N LEU A 112 16.63 38.60 0.28
CA LEU A 112 17.78 37.96 -0.39
C LEU A 112 17.68 38.05 -1.91
N GLY A 113 16.47 38.25 -2.48
CA GLY A 113 16.23 38.21 -3.91
C GLY A 113 16.32 36.77 -4.46
N PHE A 114 16.87 36.63 -5.67
CA PHE A 114 17.02 35.31 -6.30
C PHE A 114 18.20 34.55 -5.75
N VAL A 115 17.92 33.41 -5.15
CA VAL A 115 18.93 32.48 -4.58
C VAL A 115 19.02 31.23 -5.44
N GLN A 116 20.20 30.93 -5.95
CA GLN A 116 20.47 29.69 -6.70
C GLN A 116 20.41 28.50 -5.77
N VAL A 117 19.54 27.51 -6.09
CA VAL A 117 19.26 26.34 -5.26
C VAL A 117 19.36 25.02 -6.01
N GLU A 118 19.25 25.03 -7.33
CA GLU A 118 19.37 23.82 -8.17
C GLU A 118 20.73 23.15 -7.95
N GLY A 119 20.71 21.83 -7.81
CA GLY A 119 21.92 21.01 -7.60
C GLY A 119 22.37 20.93 -6.15
N LEU A 120 21.81 21.76 -5.24
CA LEU A 120 22.13 21.70 -3.81
C LEU A 120 21.32 20.58 -3.14
N THR A 121 21.90 19.99 -2.10
CA THR A 121 21.13 19.16 -1.16
C THR A 121 20.37 20.07 -0.19
N ARG A 122 19.38 19.51 0.52
CA ARG A 122 18.63 20.22 1.57
C ARG A 122 19.56 20.82 2.64
N ASN A 123 20.59 20.09 3.05
CA ASN A 123 21.56 20.54 4.06
C ASN A 123 22.43 21.68 3.52
N GLN A 124 22.92 21.59 2.29
CA GLN A 124 23.70 22.65 1.66
C GLN A 124 22.89 23.93 1.48
N LEU A 125 21.60 23.81 1.09
CA LEU A 125 20.75 24.98 0.99
C LEU A 125 20.47 25.60 2.35
N ARG A 126 20.26 24.79 3.40
CA ARG A 126 20.08 25.28 4.78
C ARG A 126 21.28 26.11 5.24
N GLU A 127 22.48 25.55 5.14
CA GLU A 127 23.72 26.23 5.53
C GLU A 127 23.93 27.53 4.75
N LYS A 128 23.64 27.52 3.44
CA LYS A 128 23.72 28.71 2.61
C LYS A 128 22.74 29.78 3.08
N LEU A 129 21.47 29.43 3.31
CA LEU A 129 20.45 30.40 3.75
C LEU A 129 20.74 30.93 5.14
N GLU A 130 21.18 30.11 6.09
CA GLU A 130 21.56 30.55 7.42
C GLU A 130 22.70 31.58 7.36
N LYS A 131 23.69 31.34 6.50
CA LYS A 131 24.80 32.30 6.29
C LYS A 131 24.29 33.57 5.60
N ASP A 132 23.49 33.48 4.56
CA ASP A 132 22.99 34.65 3.81
C ASP A 132 22.01 35.50 4.63
N LEU A 133 21.33 34.90 5.63
CA LEU A 133 20.42 35.60 6.55
C LEU A 133 21.12 36.22 7.77
N THR A 134 22.34 35.82 8.11
CA THR A 134 23.09 36.35 9.26
C THR A 134 23.17 37.87 9.31
N PRO A 135 23.28 38.65 8.20
CA PRO A 135 23.27 40.12 8.23
C PRO A 135 21.93 40.72 8.68
N TYR A 136 20.83 39.99 8.53
CA TYR A 136 19.47 40.46 8.79
C TYR A 136 18.88 39.91 10.09
N LEU A 137 19.29 38.70 10.47
CA LEU A 137 18.75 37.97 11.59
C LEU A 137 19.87 37.47 12.52
N LYS A 138 19.63 37.56 13.82
CA LYS A 138 20.56 37.02 14.81
C LYS A 138 20.29 35.54 15.03
N GLU A 139 21.30 34.71 14.74
CA GLU A 139 21.24 33.25 14.90
C GLU A 139 20.05 32.64 14.16
N PRO A 140 19.95 32.81 12.82
CA PRO A 140 18.84 32.26 12.06
C PRO A 140 18.91 30.73 11.97
N ILE A 141 17.80 30.09 12.23
CA ILE A 141 17.61 28.62 12.04
C ILE A 141 16.69 28.44 10.84
N VAL A 142 17.15 27.72 9.84
CA VAL A 142 16.39 27.45 8.62
C VAL A 142 15.95 25.99 8.56
N THR A 143 14.64 25.77 8.39
CA THR A 143 14.07 24.44 8.15
C THR A 143 13.58 24.36 6.70
N ILE A 144 13.97 23.29 5.99
CA ILE A 144 13.62 23.09 4.57
C ILE A 144 12.94 21.75 4.40
N GLN A 145 11.83 21.74 3.66
CA GLN A 145 11.06 20.55 3.32
C GLN A 145 10.69 20.58 1.84
N PHE A 146 10.63 19.41 1.21
CA PHE A 146 10.04 19.28 -0.14
C PHE A 146 8.52 19.11 0.00
N LEU A 147 7.74 19.94 -0.70
CA LEU A 147 6.28 19.93 -0.62
C LEU A 147 5.61 19.17 -1.77
N ASN A 148 6.28 19.00 -2.90
CA ASN A 148 5.72 18.36 -4.10
C ASN A 148 6.37 17.03 -4.49
N LYS A 149 7.24 16.49 -3.65
CA LYS A 149 7.78 15.14 -3.87
C LYS A 149 6.70 14.11 -3.59
N LYS A 150 6.42 13.25 -4.56
CA LYS A 150 5.31 12.30 -4.50
C LYS A 150 5.68 10.96 -5.13
N VAL A 151 4.97 9.91 -4.72
CA VAL A 151 4.97 8.58 -5.31
C VAL A 151 3.53 8.22 -5.66
N THR A 152 3.33 7.61 -6.81
CA THR A 152 1.99 7.13 -7.22
C THR A 152 1.88 5.65 -6.90
N VAL A 153 0.86 5.26 -6.13
CA VAL A 153 0.55 3.85 -5.81
C VAL A 153 -0.75 3.46 -6.47
N MET A 154 -0.70 2.38 -7.24
CA MET A 154 -1.85 1.89 -8.00
C MET A 154 -1.91 0.36 -8.02
N GLY A 155 -3.07 -0.17 -8.42
CA GLY A 155 -3.32 -1.61 -8.49
C GLY A 155 -3.99 -2.16 -7.24
N GLU A 156 -3.63 -3.37 -6.83
CA GLU A 156 -4.28 -4.12 -5.74
C GLU A 156 -3.77 -3.68 -4.36
N VAL A 157 -4.10 -2.45 -4.00
CA VAL A 157 -3.97 -1.85 -2.65
C VAL A 157 -5.34 -1.40 -2.18
N LYS A 158 -5.55 -1.26 -0.86
CA LYS A 158 -6.87 -0.88 -0.33
C LYS A 158 -7.31 0.52 -0.73
N ALA A 159 -6.37 1.46 -0.87
CA ALA A 159 -6.62 2.84 -1.27
C ALA A 159 -5.55 3.32 -2.26
N PRO A 160 -5.71 3.06 -3.58
CA PRO A 160 -4.82 3.61 -4.59
C PRO A 160 -4.80 5.15 -4.53
N GLN A 161 -3.61 5.73 -4.41
CA GLN A 161 -3.47 7.17 -4.25
C GLN A 161 -2.06 7.68 -4.59
N VAL A 162 -1.93 8.99 -4.65
CA VAL A 162 -0.65 9.68 -4.69
C VAL A 162 -0.22 9.96 -3.26
N VAL A 163 0.94 9.44 -2.88
CA VAL A 163 1.54 9.61 -1.55
C VAL A 163 2.61 10.68 -1.62
N PHE A 164 2.50 11.72 -0.82
CA PHE A 164 3.52 12.75 -0.70
C PHE A 164 4.62 12.31 0.26
N LEU A 165 5.87 12.56 -0.14
CA LEU A 165 7.05 12.19 0.60
C LEU A 165 7.49 13.40 1.45
N THR A 166 7.32 13.30 2.75
CA THR A 166 7.77 14.32 3.72
C THR A 166 9.19 14.09 4.20
N GLU A 167 9.64 12.84 4.12
CA GLU A 167 10.95 12.38 4.56
C GLU A 167 11.88 12.16 3.36
N GLU A 168 13.17 12.31 3.63
CA GLU A 168 14.21 12.12 2.61
C GLU A 168 14.32 10.66 2.17
N TYR A 169 14.10 9.74 3.11
CA TYR A 169 14.15 8.30 2.90
C TYR A 169 12.84 7.69 3.36
N THR A 170 12.00 7.34 2.40
CA THR A 170 10.72 6.70 2.69
C THR A 170 10.79 5.25 2.22
N PRO A 171 10.65 4.25 3.11
CA PRO A 171 10.58 2.85 2.73
C PRO A 171 9.37 2.56 1.85
N LEU A 172 9.49 1.61 0.91
CA LEU A 172 8.37 1.14 0.10
C LEU A 172 7.20 0.65 0.97
N ILE A 173 7.53 -0.01 2.08
CA ILE A 173 6.52 -0.54 3.01
C ILE A 173 5.68 0.59 3.61
N ASP A 174 6.30 1.70 4.03
CA ASP A 174 5.58 2.85 4.60
C ASP A 174 4.61 3.46 3.59
N VAL A 175 5.02 3.50 2.31
CA VAL A 175 4.15 3.96 1.22
C VAL A 175 2.95 3.03 1.03
N LEU A 176 3.16 1.72 1.09
CA LEU A 176 2.07 0.74 1.01
C LEU A 176 1.13 0.85 2.22
N VAL A 177 1.66 1.03 3.42
CA VAL A 177 0.86 1.24 4.65
C VAL A 177 0.01 2.52 4.55
N LYS A 178 0.57 3.62 4.01
CA LYS A 178 -0.20 4.85 3.75
C LYS A 178 -1.36 4.64 2.77
N CYS A 179 -1.25 3.64 1.89
CA CYS A 179 -2.32 3.21 0.98
C CYS A 179 -3.27 2.17 1.59
N GLY A 180 -3.24 1.99 2.92
CA GLY A 180 -4.08 1.04 3.64
C GLY A 180 -3.62 -0.41 3.51
N ASP A 181 -2.37 -0.61 3.08
CA ASP A 181 -1.77 -1.92 2.84
C ASP A 181 -2.26 -2.62 1.56
N LEU A 182 -1.72 -3.78 1.27
CA LEU A 182 -2.08 -4.58 0.11
C LEU A 182 -3.54 -5.04 0.16
N GLY A 183 -4.17 -5.13 -1.00
CA GLY A 183 -5.45 -5.77 -1.19
C GLY A 183 -5.36 -7.28 -0.94
N LYS A 184 -6.51 -7.92 -0.76
CA LYS A 184 -6.55 -9.36 -0.44
C LYS A 184 -6.05 -10.23 -1.60
N ASP A 185 -6.21 -9.74 -2.83
CA ASP A 185 -5.81 -10.41 -4.06
C ASP A 185 -4.46 -9.91 -4.58
N ALA A 186 -3.69 -9.20 -3.77
CA ALA A 186 -2.39 -8.67 -4.15
C ALA A 186 -1.34 -9.78 -4.38
N PHE A 187 -0.55 -9.61 -5.41
CA PHE A 187 0.58 -10.47 -5.73
C PHE A 187 1.83 -10.00 -4.98
N VAL A 188 1.99 -10.47 -3.72
CA VAL A 188 3.00 -9.99 -2.75
C VAL A 188 4.44 -10.17 -3.23
N ASN A 189 4.68 -11.17 -4.08
CA ASN A 189 6.01 -11.53 -4.57
C ASN A 189 6.38 -10.84 -5.90
N ASP A 190 5.51 -9.97 -6.46
CA ASP A 190 5.78 -9.26 -7.72
C ASP A 190 5.16 -7.85 -7.71
N ILE A 191 5.72 -6.98 -6.89
CA ILE A 191 5.39 -5.55 -6.89
C ILE A 191 6.32 -4.85 -7.86
N MET A 192 5.75 -4.11 -8.80
CA MET A 192 6.52 -3.40 -9.82
C MET A 192 6.74 -1.95 -9.40
N VAL A 193 8.00 -1.54 -9.32
CA VAL A 193 8.39 -0.14 -9.14
C VAL A 193 8.98 0.39 -10.44
N ILE A 194 8.35 1.42 -10.97
CA ILE A 194 8.80 2.13 -12.17
C ILE A 194 9.43 3.44 -11.74
N ARG A 195 10.66 3.66 -12.14
CA ARG A 195 11.48 4.83 -11.80
C ARG A 195 11.97 5.51 -13.06
N ASP A 196 11.75 6.79 -13.15
CA ASP A 196 12.31 7.60 -14.22
C ASP A 196 13.80 7.93 -13.93
N SER A 197 14.63 7.75 -14.93
CA SER A 197 16.03 8.14 -14.93
C SER A 197 16.30 8.94 -16.22
N ILE A 198 17.45 9.60 -16.29
CA ILE A 198 17.82 10.40 -17.47
C ILE A 198 17.70 9.52 -18.72
N ASN A 199 16.74 9.83 -19.60
CA ASN A 199 16.43 9.12 -20.85
C ASN A 199 16.06 7.63 -20.74
N LEU A 200 15.80 7.12 -19.54
CA LEU A 200 15.49 5.70 -19.30
C LEU A 200 14.35 5.56 -18.27
N LYS A 201 13.52 4.53 -18.46
CA LYS A 201 12.62 4.05 -17.43
C LYS A 201 13.14 2.73 -16.88
N GLN A 202 13.39 2.70 -15.59
CA GLN A 202 13.80 1.48 -14.89
C GLN A 202 12.55 0.82 -14.30
N VAL A 203 12.39 -0.45 -14.57
CA VAL A 203 11.31 -1.25 -13.99
C VAL A 203 11.93 -2.33 -13.11
N LYS A 204 11.56 -2.35 -11.85
CA LYS A 204 12.04 -3.35 -10.88
C LYS A 204 10.87 -4.13 -10.32
N HIS A 205 10.99 -5.44 -10.34
CA HIS A 205 10.10 -6.36 -9.69
C HIS A 205 10.61 -6.67 -8.28
N ILE A 206 9.77 -6.45 -7.28
CA ILE A 206 10.10 -6.56 -5.86
C ILE A 206 9.24 -7.65 -5.24
N ASN A 207 9.91 -8.55 -4.52
CA ASN A 207 9.26 -9.58 -3.72
C ASN A 207 9.28 -9.16 -2.25
N LEU A 208 8.10 -8.87 -1.67
CA LEU A 208 8.00 -8.49 -0.25
C LEU A 208 8.13 -9.68 0.71
N GLU A 209 8.06 -10.92 0.23
CA GLU A 209 8.31 -12.10 1.04
C GLU A 209 9.81 -12.30 1.30
N ASP A 210 10.67 -11.69 0.46
CA ASP A 210 12.11 -11.85 0.52
C ASP A 210 12.77 -10.75 1.36
N HIS A 211 13.56 -11.14 2.35
CA HIS A 211 14.34 -10.24 3.18
C HIS A 211 15.48 -9.51 2.43
N SER A 212 15.91 -10.00 1.26
CA SER A 212 16.92 -9.35 0.43
C SER A 212 16.50 -7.93 0.02
N LEU A 213 15.20 -7.64 0.03
CA LEU A 213 14.67 -6.30 -0.18
C LEU A 213 15.26 -5.29 0.82
N LEU A 214 15.43 -5.67 2.09
CA LEU A 214 15.95 -4.78 3.15
C LEU A 214 17.38 -4.29 2.86
N CYS A 215 18.14 -5.04 2.06
CA CYS A 215 19.47 -4.67 1.61
C CYS A 215 19.49 -4.04 0.20
N SER A 216 18.33 -3.89 -0.43
CA SER A 216 18.21 -3.37 -1.78
C SER A 216 18.11 -1.85 -1.81
N PRO A 217 18.76 -1.15 -2.76
CA PRO A 217 18.52 0.28 -2.99
C PRO A 217 17.08 0.60 -3.43
N TRP A 218 16.29 -0.42 -3.77
CA TRP A 218 14.87 -0.31 -4.13
C TRP A 218 13.95 -0.44 -2.92
N TYR A 219 14.49 -0.66 -1.72
CA TYR A 219 13.74 -0.60 -0.47
C TYR A 219 13.18 0.79 -0.21
N TYR A 220 13.93 1.83 -0.62
CA TYR A 220 13.51 3.22 -0.53
C TYR A 220 12.95 3.70 -1.86
N VAL A 221 11.76 4.27 -1.81
CA VAL A 221 11.16 4.92 -2.96
C VAL A 221 11.82 6.27 -3.22
N LYS A 222 11.82 6.67 -4.49
CA LYS A 222 12.27 8.00 -4.92
C LYS A 222 11.09 8.84 -5.39
N PRO A 223 11.23 10.18 -5.38
CA PRO A 223 10.23 11.05 -5.98
C PRO A 223 9.90 10.64 -7.41
N ASN A 224 8.61 10.70 -7.74
CA ASN A 224 8.01 10.31 -9.01
C ASN A 224 8.06 8.81 -9.35
N ASP A 225 8.48 7.94 -8.41
CA ASP A 225 8.30 6.50 -8.60
C ASP A 225 6.81 6.16 -8.74
N VAL A 226 6.52 5.16 -9.58
CA VAL A 226 5.20 4.54 -9.68
C VAL A 226 5.30 3.14 -9.11
N VAL A 227 4.54 2.87 -8.06
CA VAL A 227 4.42 1.55 -7.43
C VAL A 227 3.14 0.91 -7.94
N TYR A 228 3.27 -0.18 -8.67
CA TYR A 228 2.14 -0.95 -9.18
C TYR A 228 2.08 -2.32 -8.52
N VAL A 229 0.97 -2.56 -7.81
CA VAL A 229 0.68 -3.83 -7.16
C VAL A 229 -0.23 -4.64 -8.08
N LYS A 230 0.27 -5.76 -8.58
CA LYS A 230 -0.51 -6.66 -9.43
C LYS A 230 -1.57 -7.40 -8.61
N SER A 231 -2.71 -7.66 -9.23
CA SER A 231 -3.73 -8.56 -8.69
C SER A 231 -3.46 -10.01 -9.10
N ASP A 232 -3.61 -10.95 -8.17
CA ASP A 232 -3.57 -12.39 -8.43
C ASP A 232 -4.91 -12.86 -8.98
N ILE A 233 -5.10 -12.67 -10.27
CA ILE A 233 -6.31 -13.06 -11.00
C ILE A 233 -6.66 -14.54 -10.76
N SER A 234 -5.65 -15.40 -10.55
CA SER A 234 -5.89 -16.84 -10.33
C SER A 234 -6.64 -17.12 -9.03
N ARG A 235 -6.44 -16.29 -7.99
CA ARG A 235 -7.18 -16.38 -6.71
C ARG A 235 -8.63 -15.94 -6.89
N THR A 236 -8.85 -14.85 -7.59
CA THR A 236 -10.21 -14.34 -7.89
C THR A 236 -11.05 -15.38 -8.60
N TYR A 237 -10.52 -16.01 -9.66
CA TYR A 237 -11.22 -17.07 -10.39
C TYR A 237 -11.48 -18.32 -9.54
N LYS A 238 -10.57 -18.71 -8.66
CA LYS A 238 -10.77 -19.84 -7.73
C LYS A 238 -11.89 -19.54 -6.72
N GLU A 239 -11.90 -18.33 -6.16
CA GLU A 239 -12.96 -17.94 -5.21
C GLU A 239 -14.32 -17.86 -5.88
N GLU A 240 -14.41 -17.32 -7.09
CA GLU A 240 -15.68 -17.30 -7.85
C GLU A 240 -16.18 -18.70 -8.18
N ARG A 241 -15.30 -19.62 -8.58
CA ARG A 241 -15.66 -21.03 -8.80
C ARG A 241 -16.15 -21.69 -7.50
N LEU A 242 -15.49 -21.43 -6.38
CA LEU A 242 -15.91 -21.99 -5.09
C LEU A 242 -17.28 -21.42 -4.68
N ARG A 243 -17.51 -20.12 -4.83
CA ARG A 243 -18.80 -19.49 -4.54
C ARG A 243 -19.93 -20.05 -5.42
N SER A 244 -19.69 -20.17 -6.72
CA SER A 244 -20.68 -20.74 -7.64
C SER A 244 -20.98 -22.19 -7.32
N ALA A 245 -19.97 -23.01 -6.99
CA ALA A 245 -20.17 -24.38 -6.53
C ALA A 245 -20.98 -24.45 -5.22
N GLN A 246 -20.69 -23.59 -4.23
CA GLN A 246 -21.47 -23.52 -3.00
C GLN A 246 -22.92 -23.14 -3.23
N THR A 247 -23.19 -22.21 -4.16
CA THR A 247 -24.55 -21.82 -4.52
C THR A 247 -25.31 -22.99 -5.17
N LEU A 248 -24.66 -23.73 -6.07
CA LEU A 248 -25.27 -24.91 -6.71
C LEU A 248 -25.56 -26.02 -5.70
N ILE A 249 -24.65 -26.25 -4.73
CA ILE A 249 -24.83 -27.23 -3.67
C ILE A 249 -26.01 -26.82 -2.75
N SER A 250 -26.11 -25.55 -2.36
CA SER A 250 -27.20 -25.06 -1.53
C SER A 250 -28.57 -25.21 -2.20
N LEU A 251 -28.64 -24.93 -3.50
CA LEU A 251 -29.83 -25.16 -4.31
C LEU A 251 -30.19 -26.65 -4.37
N GLY A 252 -29.19 -27.52 -4.58
CA GLY A 252 -29.41 -28.98 -4.61
C GLY A 252 -29.95 -29.50 -3.27
N VAL A 253 -29.43 -29.05 -2.15
CA VAL A 253 -29.90 -29.40 -0.80
C VAL A 253 -31.34 -28.93 -0.58
N SER A 254 -31.68 -27.71 -1.04
CA SER A 254 -33.02 -27.15 -0.91
C SER A 254 -34.04 -27.95 -1.71
N VAL A 255 -33.74 -28.31 -2.95
CA VAL A 255 -34.58 -29.12 -3.79
C VAL A 255 -34.75 -30.53 -3.19
N PHE A 256 -33.67 -31.13 -2.70
CA PHE A 256 -33.72 -32.46 -2.09
C PHE A 256 -34.56 -32.47 -0.81
N SER A 257 -34.49 -31.45 0.02
CA SER A 257 -35.33 -31.32 1.22
C SER A 257 -36.80 -31.15 0.88
N LEU A 258 -37.14 -30.39 -0.16
CA LEU A 258 -38.52 -30.28 -0.68
C LEU A 258 -39.06 -31.61 -1.16
N ILE A 259 -38.28 -32.39 -1.90
CA ILE A 259 -38.68 -33.75 -2.38
C ILE A 259 -38.98 -34.66 -1.19
N ILE A 260 -38.15 -34.63 -0.12
CA ILE A 260 -38.38 -35.43 1.08
C ILE A 260 -39.68 -35.04 1.77
N ILE A 261 -39.97 -33.73 1.88
CA ILE A 261 -41.20 -33.22 2.52
C ILE A 261 -42.42 -33.68 1.72
N ILE A 262 -42.39 -33.59 0.39
CA ILE A 262 -43.48 -34.01 -0.50
C ILE A 262 -43.70 -35.53 -0.39
N LEU A 263 -42.64 -36.34 -0.45
CA LEU A 263 -42.72 -37.78 -0.28
C LEU A 263 -43.30 -38.19 1.06
N ASN A 264 -42.89 -37.51 2.15
CA ASN A 264 -43.42 -37.79 3.48
C ASN A 264 -44.90 -37.37 3.63
N SER A 265 -45.36 -36.38 2.85
CA SER A 265 -46.78 -35.96 2.81
C SER A 265 -47.67 -36.92 2.03
N ILE A 266 -47.14 -37.60 0.98
CA ILE A 266 -47.91 -38.54 0.16
C ILE A 266 -48.00 -39.93 0.84
N ILE A 267 -47.02 -40.31 1.65
CA ILE A 267 -46.96 -41.62 2.33
C ILE A 267 -47.79 -41.65 3.63
N LYS A 268 -48.32 -40.52 4.04
CA LYS A 268 -49.18 -40.36 5.20
C LYS A 268 -50.67 -40.39 4.79
#